data_d053f29652766e4d957922ff877cef73
#
_entry.id   d053f29652766e4d957922ff877cef73
#
_cell.length_a   1.000
_cell.length_b   1.000
_cell.length_c   1.000
_cell.angle_alpha   90.00
_cell.angle_beta   90.00
_cell.angle_gamma   90.00
#
_symmetry.space_group_name_H-M   'P 1'
#
loop_
_entity.id
_entity.type
_entity.pdbx_description
1 polymer ?
#
loop_
_entity_poly.entity_id
_entity_poly.type
_entity_poly.pdbx_seq_one_letter_code
_entity_poly.pdbx_strand_id
1 'polypeptide(L)'
;MLDWMGLSFENGVLRIMDHEFTWGRLADLLAYQPEAPMLFSSGLFFFLFIGFSVFYYLLRKKMMARIIYVTLFSLYFYYKSSGLWFGLLVFTATSDFFIGHYLARATTVRARKALVTLSLCVNLGMLAYFKYFNFLLGSLTLMLNDLGFYIGSDRLLYLEFQNWDIFLPVGISFFTFQSISYVIDVYRGRIEPLRRWIDYLFYVSFFPQLVAGPIVRARDFIPQIHRDPLVSREAFGEGLFLIFCGLMKKAVISDYISLNFVDRVFDAPTLYTGLENLMGVYGYALQIYCDFSGYSDMAIGLALLLGFRFNINFDSPYQSATITEFWRRWHISLSSWLKDYLYISLGGNRKGRLRTYANLMITMLLGGLWHGASVRFILWGALHGVSLAIHKFVMGRWPSFRQTGVEMSPARRVLGVIVTFHLVCLGWIFFRADSMETAGAILGRIFTAFHPEIFPQFVAGYPMVCALMLIGYVTHFLPKRWDEAVRDAVTRSPLVVQALALAVLIFVVIQFRSSGVQPFIYFQF
;
A
#
# COMPACT_ATOMS: atom_id res chain seq x y z
N MET A 1 -21.67 34.53 27.50
CA MET A 1 -20.22 34.72 27.23
C MET A 1 -19.69 33.92 26.05
N LEU A 2 -20.52 33.12 25.37
CA LEU A 2 -20.12 32.31 24.20
C LEU A 2 -20.74 32.81 22.88
N ASP A 3 -21.63 33.80 22.93
CA ASP A 3 -22.38 34.31 21.75
C ASP A 3 -21.49 34.95 20.68
N TRP A 4 -20.34 35.49 21.06
CA TRP A 4 -19.41 36.09 20.09
C TRP A 4 -18.64 35.08 19.24
N MET A 5 -18.67 33.79 19.62
CA MET A 5 -18.10 32.68 18.83
C MET A 5 -19.16 31.93 18.03
N GLY A 6 -20.42 32.37 18.01
CA GLY A 6 -21.51 31.68 17.35
C GLY A 6 -21.78 30.27 17.96
N LEU A 7 -21.52 30.10 19.27
CA LEU A 7 -21.72 28.88 20.02
C LEU A 7 -22.97 29.01 20.89
N SER A 8 -24.01 28.23 20.58
CA SER A 8 -25.18 28.09 21.44
C SER A 8 -25.44 26.62 21.75
N PHE A 9 -25.93 26.34 22.96
CA PHE A 9 -26.29 24.99 23.40
C PHE A 9 -27.74 25.02 23.92
N GLU A 10 -28.66 24.49 23.11
CA GLU A 10 -30.09 24.42 23.45
C GLU A 10 -30.62 23.00 23.21
N ASN A 11 -31.41 22.47 24.16
CA ASN A 11 -32.08 21.16 24.04
C ASN A 11 -31.17 20.00 23.65
N GLY A 12 -29.89 19.97 24.09
CA GLY A 12 -28.93 18.91 23.74
C GLY A 12 -28.30 19.07 22.37
N VAL A 13 -28.51 20.22 21.71
CA VAL A 13 -27.94 20.56 20.40
C VAL A 13 -26.89 21.65 20.58
N LEU A 14 -25.67 21.37 20.19
CA LEU A 14 -24.59 22.36 20.07
C LEU A 14 -24.65 22.98 18.69
N ARG A 15 -24.91 24.28 18.62
CA ARG A 15 -24.81 25.05 17.36
C ARG A 15 -23.49 25.78 17.32
N ILE A 16 -22.75 25.58 16.25
CA ILE A 16 -21.51 26.31 15.94
C ILE A 16 -21.74 27.02 14.62
N MET A 17 -21.88 28.33 14.65
CA MET A 17 -22.35 29.11 13.50
C MET A 17 -23.71 28.55 13.00
N ASP A 18 -23.86 28.20 11.73
CA ASP A 18 -25.10 27.66 11.14
C ASP A 18 -25.17 26.11 11.19
N HIS A 19 -24.24 25.46 11.90
CA HIS A 19 -24.20 23.99 11.96
C HIS A 19 -24.72 23.44 13.29
N GLU A 20 -25.73 22.59 13.23
CA GLU A 20 -26.27 21.87 14.37
C GLU A 20 -25.50 20.57 14.61
N PHE A 21 -24.83 20.45 15.76
CA PHE A 21 -24.19 19.21 16.22
C PHE A 21 -25.13 18.49 17.18
N THR A 22 -25.74 17.41 16.72
CA THR A 22 -26.53 16.51 17.55
C THR A 22 -25.71 15.28 17.94
N TRP A 23 -26.04 14.66 19.10
CA TRP A 23 -25.43 13.40 19.50
C TRP A 23 -25.62 12.30 18.45
N GLY A 24 -26.75 12.30 17.71
CA GLY A 24 -26.98 11.41 16.58
C GLY A 24 -25.95 11.57 15.47
N ARG A 25 -25.72 12.80 15.02
CA ARG A 25 -24.68 13.06 13.98
C ARG A 25 -23.28 12.66 14.42
N LEU A 26 -22.94 12.86 15.71
CA LEU A 26 -21.66 12.43 16.23
C LEU A 26 -21.57 10.89 16.23
N ALA A 27 -22.63 10.20 16.64
CA ALA A 27 -22.70 8.75 16.61
C ALA A 27 -22.56 8.20 15.17
N ASP A 28 -23.25 8.81 14.21
CA ASP A 28 -23.16 8.46 12.78
C ASP A 28 -21.74 8.69 12.23
N LEU A 29 -21.11 9.80 12.61
CA LEU A 29 -19.72 10.10 12.21
C LEU A 29 -18.74 9.06 12.75
N LEU A 30 -18.96 8.56 13.96
CA LEU A 30 -18.11 7.56 14.61
C LEU A 30 -18.46 6.11 14.22
N ALA A 31 -19.66 5.86 13.67
CA ALA A 31 -20.07 4.55 13.18
C ALA A 31 -19.39 4.18 11.86
N TYR A 32 -19.34 2.89 11.55
CA TYR A 32 -18.85 2.41 10.26
C TYR A 32 -19.76 2.86 9.11
N GLN A 33 -19.14 3.43 8.08
CA GLN A 33 -19.79 3.81 6.82
C GLN A 33 -18.96 3.24 5.67
N PRO A 34 -19.49 2.31 4.86
CA PRO A 34 -18.76 1.69 3.76
C PRO A 34 -18.22 2.70 2.73
N GLU A 35 -19.01 3.77 2.47
CA GLU A 35 -18.68 4.80 1.49
C GLU A 35 -17.66 5.83 1.99
N ALA A 36 -17.41 5.87 3.31
CA ALA A 36 -16.50 6.82 3.96
C ALA A 36 -15.52 6.13 4.90
N PRO A 37 -14.63 5.26 4.39
CA PRO A 37 -13.60 4.62 5.22
C PRO A 37 -12.65 5.66 5.81
N MET A 38 -12.18 5.41 7.03
CA MET A 38 -11.23 6.32 7.67
C MET A 38 -9.84 6.17 7.06
N LEU A 39 -9.37 7.22 6.39
CA LEU A 39 -8.04 7.30 5.79
C LEU A 39 -7.19 8.31 6.56
N PHE A 40 -5.85 8.21 6.47
CA PHE A 40 -4.93 9.17 7.08
C PHE A 40 -5.07 10.60 6.51
N SER A 41 -5.58 10.75 5.29
CA SER A 41 -5.88 12.03 4.66
C SER A 41 -7.24 12.62 5.05
N SER A 42 -8.06 11.91 5.84
CA SER A 42 -9.38 12.39 6.24
C SER A 42 -9.32 13.35 7.43
N GLY A 43 -10.16 14.40 7.42
CA GLY A 43 -10.26 15.33 8.54
C GLY A 43 -10.64 14.66 9.86
N LEU A 44 -11.56 13.66 9.82
CA LEU A 44 -11.94 12.87 11.00
C LEU A 44 -10.72 12.20 11.64
N PHE A 45 -9.84 11.59 10.84
CA PHE A 45 -8.62 10.97 11.36
C PHE A 45 -7.74 11.98 12.08
N PHE A 46 -7.54 13.18 11.53
CA PHE A 46 -6.72 14.21 12.15
C PHE A 46 -7.24 14.61 13.54
N PHE A 47 -8.53 14.86 13.67
CA PHE A 47 -9.13 15.23 14.97
C PHE A 47 -9.02 14.06 15.98
N LEU A 48 -9.31 12.85 15.55
CA LEU A 48 -9.18 11.66 16.40
C LEU A 48 -7.73 11.40 16.79
N PHE A 49 -6.78 11.61 15.87
CA PHE A 49 -5.35 11.40 16.14
C PHE A 49 -4.80 12.44 17.11
N ILE A 50 -5.26 13.69 17.05
CA ILE A 50 -4.89 14.72 18.05
C ILE A 50 -5.38 14.29 19.44
N GLY A 51 -6.66 13.96 19.57
CA GLY A 51 -7.23 13.46 20.84
C GLY A 51 -6.53 12.21 21.33
N PHE A 52 -6.29 11.24 20.44
CA PHE A 52 -5.53 10.03 20.72
C PHE A 52 -4.14 10.34 21.24
N SER A 53 -3.42 11.27 20.62
CA SER A 53 -2.04 11.60 20.99
C SER A 53 -1.93 12.21 22.39
N VAL A 54 -2.92 13.00 22.82
CA VAL A 54 -2.96 13.54 24.18
C VAL A 54 -3.02 12.41 25.22
N PHE A 55 -3.96 11.47 25.06
CA PHE A 55 -4.08 10.35 25.99
C PHE A 55 -2.89 9.38 25.89
N TYR A 56 -2.37 9.14 24.69
CA TYR A 56 -1.16 8.34 24.49
C TYR A 56 0.02 8.91 25.28
N TYR A 57 0.23 10.22 25.23
CA TYR A 57 1.30 10.88 25.96
C TYR A 57 1.09 10.80 27.49
N LEU A 58 -0.14 10.95 27.97
CA LEU A 58 -0.46 10.78 29.41
C LEU A 58 -0.19 9.34 29.90
N LEU A 59 -0.41 8.36 29.03
CA LEU A 59 -0.19 6.93 29.32
C LEU A 59 1.27 6.47 29.07
N ARG A 60 2.17 7.33 28.58
CA ARG A 60 3.52 6.93 28.12
C ARG A 60 4.31 6.10 29.13
N LYS A 61 4.24 6.46 30.43
CA LYS A 61 4.92 5.75 31.53
C LYS A 61 4.22 4.46 31.97
N LYS A 62 2.96 4.24 31.57
CA LYS A 62 2.15 3.07 31.94
C LYS A 62 2.09 2.09 30.76
N MET A 63 3.17 1.31 30.58
CA MET A 63 3.37 0.45 29.42
C MET A 63 2.14 -0.38 29.05
N MET A 64 1.55 -1.12 29.97
CA MET A 64 0.40 -1.99 29.69
C MET A 64 -0.85 -1.19 29.26
N ALA A 65 -1.15 -0.10 29.97
CA ALA A 65 -2.28 0.76 29.63
C ALA A 65 -2.09 1.40 28.23
N ARG A 66 -0.85 1.79 27.90
CA ARG A 66 -0.49 2.30 26.57
C ARG A 66 -0.69 1.26 25.47
N ILE A 67 -0.23 0.02 25.68
CA ILE A 67 -0.40 -1.08 24.71
C ILE A 67 -1.89 -1.33 24.47
N ILE A 68 -2.69 -1.46 25.52
CA ILE A 68 -4.13 -1.68 25.42
C ILE A 68 -4.81 -0.50 24.70
N TYR A 69 -4.47 0.74 25.10
CA TYR A 69 -5.05 1.95 24.50
C TYR A 69 -4.78 2.04 22.98
N VAL A 70 -3.53 1.84 22.57
CA VAL A 70 -3.16 1.86 21.14
C VAL A 70 -3.83 0.71 20.39
N THR A 71 -3.91 -0.49 20.98
CA THR A 71 -4.59 -1.63 20.36
C THR A 71 -6.08 -1.34 20.14
N LEU A 72 -6.77 -0.78 21.15
CA LEU A 72 -8.19 -0.42 21.03
C LEU A 72 -8.41 0.66 19.95
N PHE A 73 -7.56 1.69 19.92
CA PHE A 73 -7.63 2.71 18.86
C PHE A 73 -7.37 2.10 17.48
N SER A 74 -6.41 1.19 17.36
CA SER A 74 -6.10 0.49 16.12
C SER A 74 -7.26 -0.38 15.64
N LEU A 75 -7.92 -1.10 16.52
CA LEU A 75 -9.11 -1.88 16.19
C LEU A 75 -10.29 -0.98 15.81
N TYR A 76 -10.45 0.18 16.48
CA TYR A 76 -11.44 1.17 16.09
C TYR A 76 -11.15 1.77 14.70
N PHE A 77 -9.88 2.12 14.43
CA PHE A 77 -9.45 2.56 13.09
C PHE A 77 -9.81 1.53 12.01
N TYR A 78 -9.55 0.25 12.31
CA TYR A 78 -9.88 -0.84 11.39
C TYR A 78 -11.40 -1.06 11.26
N TYR A 79 -12.16 -0.93 12.37
CA TYR A 79 -13.62 -0.93 12.33
C TYR A 79 -14.16 0.16 11.39
N LYS A 80 -13.65 1.37 11.45
CA LYS A 80 -14.03 2.47 10.55
C LYS A 80 -13.67 2.23 9.08
N SER A 81 -12.73 1.32 8.81
CA SER A 81 -12.29 0.98 7.44
C SER A 81 -12.96 -0.29 6.90
N SER A 82 -13.35 -1.24 7.76
CA SER A 82 -13.80 -2.58 7.35
C SER A 82 -14.98 -3.13 8.16
N GLY A 83 -15.64 -2.31 8.98
CA GLY A 83 -16.78 -2.75 9.80
C GLY A 83 -16.39 -3.85 10.78
N LEU A 84 -17.28 -4.80 10.98
CA LEU A 84 -17.10 -5.91 11.94
C LEU A 84 -16.03 -6.93 11.51
N TRP A 85 -15.47 -6.80 10.29
CA TRP A 85 -14.42 -7.68 9.81
C TRP A 85 -13.09 -7.57 10.60
N PHE A 86 -12.97 -6.60 11.52
CA PHE A 86 -11.87 -6.62 12.49
C PHE A 86 -11.81 -7.91 13.31
N GLY A 87 -12.92 -8.64 13.42
CA GLY A 87 -12.97 -9.96 14.04
C GLY A 87 -12.06 -10.98 13.36
N LEU A 88 -11.88 -10.90 12.03
CA LEU A 88 -10.92 -11.75 11.30
C LEU A 88 -9.47 -11.44 11.67
N LEU A 89 -9.13 -10.17 11.83
CA LEU A 89 -7.82 -9.75 12.31
C LEU A 89 -7.53 -10.33 13.70
N VAL A 90 -8.50 -10.20 14.63
CA VAL A 90 -8.39 -10.74 15.99
C VAL A 90 -8.29 -12.27 15.96
N PHE A 91 -9.07 -12.93 15.12
CA PHE A 91 -9.04 -14.39 14.96
C PHE A 91 -7.67 -14.87 14.45
N THR A 92 -7.13 -14.30 13.35
CA THR A 92 -5.81 -14.68 12.83
C THR A 92 -4.70 -14.37 13.83
N ALA A 93 -4.74 -13.20 14.46
CA ALA A 93 -3.76 -12.84 15.49
C ALA A 93 -3.80 -13.83 16.65
N THR A 94 -4.99 -14.25 17.10
CA THR A 94 -5.14 -15.22 18.17
C THR A 94 -4.63 -16.60 17.75
N SER A 95 -5.00 -17.07 16.57
CA SER A 95 -4.54 -18.35 16.01
C SER A 95 -3.02 -18.41 15.95
N ASP A 96 -2.37 -17.42 15.33
CA ASP A 96 -0.92 -17.42 15.14
C ASP A 96 -0.14 -17.17 16.43
N PHE A 97 -0.71 -16.46 17.40
CA PHE A 97 -0.14 -16.36 18.73
C PHE A 97 -0.03 -17.76 19.39
N PHE A 98 -1.11 -18.53 19.38
CA PHE A 98 -1.09 -19.89 19.95
C PHE A 98 -0.20 -20.84 19.15
N ILE A 99 -0.28 -20.78 17.81
CA ILE A 99 0.60 -21.57 16.93
C ILE A 99 2.07 -21.27 17.24
N GLY A 100 2.46 -20.00 17.37
CA GLY A 100 3.82 -19.60 17.73
C GLY A 100 4.25 -20.16 19.09
N HIS A 101 3.34 -20.17 20.05
CA HIS A 101 3.59 -20.70 21.39
C HIS A 101 3.77 -22.23 21.40
N TYR A 102 2.90 -22.96 20.69
CA TYR A 102 3.04 -24.42 20.52
C TYR A 102 4.27 -24.79 19.69
N LEU A 103 4.62 -23.98 18.69
CA LEU A 103 5.80 -24.17 17.84
C LEU A 103 7.10 -24.13 18.63
N ALA A 104 7.20 -23.27 19.65
CA ALA A 104 8.36 -23.21 20.54
C ALA A 104 8.48 -24.44 21.46
N ARG A 105 7.35 -25.06 21.80
CA ARG A 105 7.30 -26.25 22.65
C ARG A 105 7.47 -27.57 21.86
N ALA A 106 7.21 -27.52 20.55
CA ALA A 106 7.27 -28.71 19.69
C ALA A 106 8.73 -29.20 19.52
N THR A 107 8.99 -30.44 19.93
CA THR A 107 10.31 -31.07 19.88
C THR A 107 10.59 -31.77 18.56
N THR A 108 9.55 -32.30 17.88
CA THR A 108 9.71 -33.03 16.64
C THR A 108 9.58 -32.13 15.41
N VAL A 109 10.40 -32.43 14.38
CA VAL A 109 10.35 -31.70 13.10
C VAL A 109 8.97 -31.82 12.43
N ARG A 110 8.31 -33.00 12.58
CA ARG A 110 6.96 -33.21 12.02
C ARG A 110 5.92 -32.29 12.67
N ALA A 111 5.91 -32.23 14.00
CA ALA A 111 4.99 -31.33 14.73
C ALA A 111 5.24 -29.85 14.37
N ARG A 112 6.51 -29.43 14.31
CA ARG A 112 6.86 -28.05 13.91
C ARG A 112 6.39 -27.73 12.50
N LYS A 113 6.59 -28.63 11.53
CA LYS A 113 6.08 -28.44 10.15
C LYS A 113 4.55 -28.40 10.10
N ALA A 114 3.86 -29.30 10.83
CA ALA A 114 2.40 -29.30 10.89
C ALA A 114 1.82 -27.97 11.42
N LEU A 115 2.42 -27.39 12.47
CA LEU A 115 2.02 -26.10 13.02
C LEU A 115 2.23 -24.95 12.02
N VAL A 116 3.36 -24.92 11.30
CA VAL A 116 3.57 -23.93 10.23
C VAL A 116 2.55 -24.11 9.11
N THR A 117 2.29 -25.36 8.69
CA THR A 117 1.27 -25.65 7.67
C THR A 117 -0.11 -25.19 8.13
N LEU A 118 -0.47 -25.42 9.40
CA LEU A 118 -1.75 -24.96 9.96
C LEU A 118 -1.87 -23.43 9.88
N SER A 119 -0.84 -22.67 10.28
CA SER A 119 -0.82 -21.20 10.14
C SER A 119 -0.98 -20.77 8.68
N LEU A 120 -0.24 -21.41 7.76
CA LEU A 120 -0.37 -21.12 6.32
C LEU A 120 -1.79 -21.42 5.81
N CYS A 121 -2.40 -22.55 6.23
CA CYS A 121 -3.77 -22.91 5.84
C CYS A 121 -4.79 -21.89 6.37
N VAL A 122 -4.66 -21.45 7.62
CA VAL A 122 -5.56 -20.43 8.20
C VAL A 122 -5.41 -19.10 7.46
N ASN A 123 -4.20 -18.59 7.33
CA ASN A 123 -3.94 -17.27 6.75
C ASN A 123 -4.20 -17.24 5.23
N LEU A 124 -3.65 -18.19 4.47
CA LEU A 124 -3.84 -18.25 3.02
C LEU A 124 -5.24 -18.75 2.65
N GLY A 125 -5.85 -19.62 3.48
CA GLY A 125 -7.23 -20.07 3.28
C GLY A 125 -8.23 -18.92 3.40
N MET A 126 -8.06 -18.05 4.41
CA MET A 126 -8.87 -16.84 4.51
C MET A 126 -8.64 -15.90 3.32
N LEU A 127 -7.38 -15.67 2.94
CA LEU A 127 -7.07 -14.86 1.77
C LEU A 127 -7.66 -15.49 0.49
N ALA A 128 -7.60 -16.80 0.35
CA ALA A 128 -8.19 -17.53 -0.78
C ALA A 128 -9.71 -17.36 -0.84
N TYR A 129 -10.39 -17.46 0.29
CA TYR A 129 -11.83 -17.27 0.36
C TYR A 129 -12.25 -15.84 0.01
N PHE A 130 -11.69 -14.84 0.67
CA PHE A 130 -12.13 -13.45 0.47
C PHE A 130 -11.68 -12.83 -0.85
N LYS A 131 -10.53 -13.24 -1.39
CA LYS A 131 -9.93 -12.61 -2.58
C LYS A 131 -10.02 -13.45 -3.84
N TYR A 132 -9.91 -14.76 -3.75
CA TYR A 132 -9.74 -15.62 -4.94
C TYR A 132 -10.91 -16.55 -5.23
N PHE A 133 -11.87 -16.67 -4.32
CA PHE A 133 -12.95 -17.65 -4.45
C PHE A 133 -13.73 -17.48 -5.77
N ASN A 134 -14.21 -16.28 -6.05
CA ASN A 134 -14.97 -15.99 -7.28
C ASN A 134 -14.13 -16.19 -8.54
N PHE A 135 -12.87 -15.80 -8.51
CA PHE A 135 -11.94 -15.99 -9.64
C PHE A 135 -11.67 -17.48 -9.91
N LEU A 136 -11.41 -18.27 -8.88
CA LEU A 136 -11.15 -19.71 -9.01
C LEU A 136 -12.39 -20.45 -9.48
N LEU A 137 -13.54 -20.14 -8.94
CA LEU A 137 -14.82 -20.74 -9.33
C LEU A 137 -15.17 -20.41 -10.78
N GLY A 138 -15.07 -19.14 -11.18
CA GLY A 138 -15.30 -18.70 -12.55
C GLY A 138 -14.34 -19.35 -13.55
N SER A 139 -13.05 -19.41 -13.22
CA SER A 139 -12.04 -20.05 -14.07
C SER A 139 -12.28 -21.56 -14.21
N LEU A 140 -12.68 -22.24 -13.12
CA LEU A 140 -13.02 -23.66 -13.13
C LEU A 140 -14.25 -23.92 -14.01
N THR A 141 -15.28 -23.09 -13.88
CA THR A 141 -16.52 -23.21 -14.68
C THR A 141 -16.22 -23.07 -16.17
N LEU A 142 -15.41 -22.07 -16.55
CA LEU A 142 -15.00 -21.88 -17.95
C LEU A 142 -14.23 -23.10 -18.47
N MET A 143 -13.26 -23.58 -17.71
CA MET A 143 -12.45 -24.75 -18.08
C MET A 143 -13.32 -26.01 -18.25
N LEU A 144 -14.28 -26.25 -17.37
CA LEU A 144 -15.18 -27.40 -17.46
C LEU A 144 -16.13 -27.29 -18.66
N ASN A 145 -16.62 -26.10 -18.98
CA ASN A 145 -17.43 -25.86 -20.18
C ASN A 145 -16.63 -26.13 -21.46
N ASP A 146 -15.37 -25.65 -21.52
CA ASP A 146 -14.47 -25.89 -22.67
C ASP A 146 -14.16 -27.37 -22.87
N LEU A 147 -14.14 -28.16 -21.79
CA LEU A 147 -13.95 -29.62 -21.83
C LEU A 147 -15.25 -30.38 -22.15
N GLY A 148 -16.36 -29.68 -22.43
CA GLY A 148 -17.65 -30.29 -22.76
C GLY A 148 -18.43 -30.82 -21.54
N PHE A 149 -17.93 -30.60 -20.33
CA PHE A 149 -18.71 -30.82 -19.12
C PHE A 149 -19.60 -29.59 -18.89
N TYR A 150 -20.73 -29.54 -19.61
CA TYR A 150 -21.74 -28.54 -19.31
C TYR A 150 -22.29 -28.80 -17.92
N ILE A 151 -21.78 -28.04 -16.95
CA ILE A 151 -22.37 -27.91 -15.62
C ILE A 151 -23.67 -27.17 -15.88
N GLY A 152 -24.75 -27.93 -15.91
CA GLY A 152 -26.09 -27.73 -16.43
C GLY A 152 -26.58 -26.30 -16.52
N SER A 153 -27.55 -26.11 -17.43
CA SER A 153 -28.32 -24.89 -17.60
C SER A 153 -29.00 -24.37 -16.32
N ASP A 154 -29.04 -25.13 -15.29
CA ASP A 154 -29.40 -24.75 -13.92
C ASP A 154 -28.24 -24.05 -13.27
N ARG A 155 -28.12 -22.85 -13.62
CA ARG A 155 -27.46 -21.65 -13.11
C ARG A 155 -27.31 -21.52 -11.57
N LEU A 156 -27.79 -22.48 -10.79
CA LEU A 156 -27.92 -22.38 -9.33
C LEU A 156 -26.58 -22.19 -8.62
N LEU A 157 -25.56 -22.94 -8.96
CA LEU A 157 -24.26 -22.82 -8.25
C LEU A 157 -23.52 -21.53 -8.64
N TYR A 158 -23.51 -21.19 -9.92
CA TYR A 158 -22.83 -19.99 -10.41
C TYR A 158 -23.58 -18.69 -10.05
N LEU A 159 -24.92 -18.70 -10.09
CA LEU A 159 -25.73 -17.53 -9.76
C LEU A 159 -25.87 -17.32 -8.25
N GLU A 160 -25.95 -18.38 -7.43
CA GLU A 160 -25.93 -18.23 -5.98
C GLU A 160 -24.57 -17.71 -5.49
N PHE A 161 -23.46 -18.19 -6.04
CA PHE A 161 -22.12 -17.71 -5.66
C PHE A 161 -21.75 -16.37 -6.32
N GLN A 162 -22.27 -16.00 -7.48
CA GLN A 162 -22.12 -14.65 -8.06
C GLN A 162 -22.88 -13.58 -7.27
N ASN A 163 -23.96 -13.94 -6.61
CA ASN A 163 -24.73 -13.05 -5.73
C ASN A 163 -24.13 -12.94 -4.32
N TRP A 164 -23.11 -13.70 -3.99
CA TRP A 164 -22.35 -13.48 -2.79
C TRP A 164 -21.35 -12.36 -3.03
N ASP A 165 -21.79 -11.16 -2.67
CA ASP A 165 -20.93 -9.99 -2.64
C ASP A 165 -19.94 -10.17 -1.46
N ILE A 166 -18.86 -10.94 -1.74
CA ILE A 166 -17.84 -11.22 -0.73
C ILE A 166 -17.08 -9.93 -0.51
N PHE A 167 -17.46 -9.19 0.54
CA PHE A 167 -16.74 -8.00 0.95
C PHE A 167 -15.29 -8.36 1.27
N LEU A 168 -14.34 -7.74 0.56
CA LEU A 168 -12.91 -7.91 0.80
C LEU A 168 -12.48 -7.02 1.97
N PRO A 169 -12.13 -7.59 3.15
CA PRO A 169 -11.68 -6.78 4.28
C PRO A 169 -10.39 -6.05 3.94
N VAL A 170 -10.41 -4.74 4.16
CA VAL A 170 -9.26 -3.86 3.87
C VAL A 170 -8.02 -4.33 4.65
N GLY A 171 -6.87 -4.41 3.99
CA GLY A 171 -5.62 -4.80 4.64
C GLY A 171 -5.45 -6.30 4.91
N ILE A 172 -6.41 -7.17 4.53
CA ILE A 172 -6.29 -8.64 4.76
C ILE A 172 -4.98 -9.20 4.19
N SER A 173 -4.56 -8.75 3.04
CA SER A 173 -3.31 -9.16 2.39
C SER A 173 -2.06 -8.74 3.18
N PHE A 174 -2.12 -7.58 3.87
CA PHE A 174 -1.00 -7.04 4.65
C PHE A 174 -0.83 -7.77 5.98
N PHE A 175 -1.89 -7.88 6.78
CA PHE A 175 -1.77 -8.57 8.07
C PHE A 175 -1.53 -10.08 7.91
N THR A 176 -2.02 -10.70 6.83
CA THR A 176 -1.68 -12.09 6.49
C THR A 176 -0.16 -12.26 6.32
N PHE A 177 0.51 -11.36 5.61
CA PHE A 177 1.96 -11.43 5.44
C PHE A 177 2.73 -11.17 6.73
N GLN A 178 2.23 -10.27 7.59
CA GLN A 178 2.81 -10.04 8.91
C GLN A 178 2.71 -11.30 9.78
N SER A 179 1.53 -11.90 9.85
CA SER A 179 1.25 -13.11 10.62
C SER A 179 2.09 -14.30 10.15
N ILE A 180 2.10 -14.57 8.84
CA ILE A 180 2.94 -15.63 8.26
C ILE A 180 4.42 -15.40 8.57
N SER A 181 4.92 -14.16 8.46
CA SER A 181 6.33 -13.86 8.74
C SER A 181 6.70 -14.13 10.19
N TYR A 182 5.81 -13.83 11.15
CA TYR A 182 6.02 -14.13 12.55
C TYR A 182 6.17 -15.63 12.81
N VAL A 183 5.21 -16.43 12.34
CA VAL A 183 5.24 -17.89 12.55
C VAL A 183 6.46 -18.53 11.89
N ILE A 184 6.84 -18.09 10.67
CA ILE A 184 8.04 -18.59 10.00
C ILE A 184 9.32 -18.16 10.74
N ASP A 185 9.39 -16.94 11.28
CA ASP A 185 10.57 -16.48 12.01
C ASP A 185 10.71 -17.20 13.37
N VAL A 186 9.62 -17.53 14.06
CA VAL A 186 9.62 -18.43 15.24
C VAL A 186 10.08 -19.84 14.84
N TYR A 187 9.54 -20.39 13.73
CA TYR A 187 9.96 -21.69 13.22
C TYR A 187 11.47 -21.75 12.91
N ARG A 188 12.02 -20.68 12.34
CA ARG A 188 13.44 -20.58 11.99
C ARG A 188 14.33 -20.24 13.20
N GLY A 189 13.77 -20.02 14.38
CA GLY A 189 14.50 -19.61 15.58
C GLY A 189 15.09 -18.20 15.53
N ARG A 190 14.54 -17.33 14.69
CA ARG A 190 14.99 -15.94 14.54
C ARG A 190 14.45 -15.01 15.61
N ILE A 191 13.27 -15.36 16.14
CA ILE A 191 12.61 -14.66 17.25
C ILE A 191 12.03 -15.69 18.21
N GLU A 192 11.94 -15.31 19.49
CA GLU A 192 11.19 -16.06 20.48
C GLU A 192 9.68 -15.74 20.34
N PRO A 193 8.78 -16.68 20.64
CA PRO A 193 7.35 -16.41 20.64
C PRO A 193 7.00 -15.40 21.71
N LEU A 194 6.08 -14.50 21.38
CA LEU A 194 5.58 -13.51 22.33
C LEU A 194 4.86 -14.17 23.49
N ARG A 195 5.14 -13.71 24.71
CA ARG A 195 4.54 -14.27 25.94
C ARG A 195 3.12 -13.77 26.17
N ARG A 196 2.76 -12.58 25.67
CA ARG A 196 1.46 -11.94 25.91
C ARG A 196 0.72 -11.81 24.58
N TRP A 197 -0.52 -12.27 24.57
CA TRP A 197 -1.41 -12.15 23.43
C TRP A 197 -1.63 -10.69 23.00
N ILE A 198 -1.77 -9.78 23.96
CA ILE A 198 -1.98 -8.36 23.68
C ILE A 198 -0.80 -7.71 22.93
N ASP A 199 0.44 -8.15 23.17
CA ASP A 199 1.63 -7.65 22.46
C ASP A 199 1.61 -8.10 21.00
N TYR A 200 1.13 -9.33 20.75
CA TYR A 200 0.98 -9.84 19.38
C TYR A 200 -0.18 -9.14 18.65
N LEU A 201 -1.32 -8.97 19.32
CA LEU A 201 -2.44 -8.23 18.76
C LEU A 201 -2.05 -6.79 18.45
N PHE A 202 -1.32 -6.11 19.35
CA PHE A 202 -0.75 -4.79 19.09
C PHE A 202 0.12 -4.79 17.83
N TYR A 203 1.05 -5.76 17.70
CA TYR A 203 1.93 -5.84 16.53
C TYR A 203 1.13 -5.96 15.22
N VAL A 204 0.16 -6.85 15.16
CA VAL A 204 -0.59 -7.08 13.92
C VAL A 204 -1.58 -5.95 13.63
N SER A 205 -2.21 -5.38 14.68
CA SER A 205 -3.27 -4.37 14.52
C SER A 205 -2.77 -2.93 14.47
N PHE A 206 -1.48 -2.65 14.71
CA PHE A 206 -0.97 -1.28 14.83
C PHE A 206 -1.36 -0.41 13.63
N PHE A 207 -2.24 0.58 13.87
CA PHE A 207 -2.98 1.29 12.83
C PHE A 207 -2.11 1.95 11.73
N PRO A 208 -0.88 2.46 11.99
CA PRO A 208 -0.09 3.06 10.92
C PRO A 208 0.30 2.06 9.82
N GLN A 209 0.49 0.78 10.16
CA GLN A 209 0.90 -0.25 9.19
C GLN A 209 -0.27 -1.09 8.67
N LEU A 210 -1.41 -1.12 9.40
CA LEU A 210 -2.44 -2.16 9.28
C LEU A 210 -3.09 -2.21 7.91
N VAL A 211 -3.43 -1.07 7.33
CA VAL A 211 -4.26 -0.98 6.12
C VAL A 211 -3.40 -1.08 4.85
N ALA A 212 -2.38 -0.24 4.72
CA ALA A 212 -1.49 -0.19 3.56
C ALA A 212 -0.12 0.42 3.91
N GLY A 213 0.26 0.39 5.16
CA GLY A 213 1.59 0.79 5.59
C GLY A 213 2.68 -0.19 5.14
N PRO A 214 3.95 0.06 5.45
CA PRO A 214 5.01 -0.92 5.21
C PRO A 214 4.70 -2.26 5.90
N ILE A 215 5.01 -3.39 5.25
CA ILE A 215 4.90 -4.71 5.86
C ILE A 215 6.03 -4.88 6.87
N VAL A 216 5.76 -4.46 8.11
CA VAL A 216 6.77 -4.45 9.18
C VAL A 216 6.92 -5.87 9.75
N ARG A 217 8.15 -6.28 10.00
CA ARG A 217 8.44 -7.62 10.52
C ARG A 217 8.42 -7.65 12.03
N ALA A 218 7.98 -8.76 12.59
CA ALA A 218 7.92 -8.98 14.02
C ALA A 218 9.28 -8.74 14.71
N ARG A 219 10.37 -9.23 14.13
CA ARG A 219 11.73 -9.05 14.65
C ARG A 219 12.19 -7.59 14.78
N ASP A 220 11.67 -6.70 13.90
CA ASP A 220 12.06 -5.30 13.84
C ASP A 220 11.14 -4.42 14.72
N PHE A 221 9.88 -4.84 14.89
CA PHE A 221 8.86 -4.06 15.59
C PHE A 221 8.67 -4.44 17.07
N ILE A 222 8.60 -5.75 17.37
CA ILE A 222 8.32 -6.25 18.72
C ILE A 222 9.27 -5.66 19.77
N PRO A 223 10.60 -5.54 19.54
CA PRO A 223 11.50 -4.93 20.51
C PRO A 223 11.18 -3.48 20.84
N GLN A 224 10.41 -2.78 20.00
CA GLN A 224 10.03 -1.38 20.21
C GLN A 224 8.80 -1.23 21.12
N ILE A 225 7.92 -2.25 21.20
CA ILE A 225 6.65 -2.18 21.96
C ILE A 225 6.90 -1.87 23.44
N HIS A 226 7.95 -2.48 24.01
CA HIS A 226 8.26 -2.37 25.44
C HIS A 226 9.22 -1.22 25.80
N ARG A 227 9.66 -0.45 24.81
CA ARG A 227 10.50 0.73 25.05
C ARG A 227 9.65 1.91 25.51
N ASP A 228 10.26 2.83 26.26
CA ASP A 228 9.66 4.12 26.52
C ASP A 228 9.60 4.91 25.19
N PRO A 229 8.41 5.38 24.77
CA PRO A 229 8.23 6.11 23.51
C PRO A 229 8.73 7.55 23.68
N LEU A 230 10.02 7.73 23.78
CA LEU A 230 10.63 9.06 23.76
C LEU A 230 10.74 9.54 22.31
N VAL A 231 9.98 10.56 21.99
CA VAL A 231 10.05 11.24 20.70
C VAL A 231 11.01 12.42 20.84
N SER A 232 12.17 12.35 20.18
CA SER A 232 13.08 13.49 20.11
C SER A 232 12.49 14.58 19.21
N ARG A 233 13.01 15.81 19.35
CA ARG A 233 12.60 16.92 18.48
C ARG A 233 12.84 16.60 17.00
N GLU A 234 13.94 15.93 16.70
CA GLU A 234 14.29 15.49 15.34
C GLU A 234 13.30 14.46 14.82
N ALA A 235 12.96 13.44 15.61
CA ALA A 235 11.97 12.43 15.23
C ALA A 235 10.56 13.03 15.04
N PHE A 236 10.21 14.03 15.87
CA PHE A 236 8.95 14.77 15.72
C PHE A 236 8.92 15.56 14.40
N GLY A 237 9.97 16.33 14.11
CA GLY A 237 10.07 17.10 12.87
C GLY A 237 10.14 16.23 11.63
N GLU A 238 10.90 15.12 11.68
CA GLU A 238 10.92 14.12 10.60
C GLU A 238 9.53 13.49 10.38
N GLY A 239 8.82 13.15 11.45
CA GLY A 239 7.46 12.62 11.39
C GLY A 239 6.48 13.59 10.72
N LEU A 240 6.51 14.88 11.10
CA LEU A 240 5.71 15.90 10.46
C LEU A 240 6.08 16.10 8.98
N PHE A 241 7.37 16.13 8.65
CA PHE A 241 7.82 16.25 7.27
C PHE A 241 7.28 15.11 6.40
N LEU A 242 7.35 13.87 6.88
CA LEU A 242 6.82 12.71 6.16
C LEU A 242 5.29 12.77 5.98
N ILE A 243 4.56 13.22 7.00
CA ILE A 243 3.11 13.44 6.89
C ILE A 243 2.80 14.51 5.84
N PHE A 244 3.56 15.60 5.80
CA PHE A 244 3.40 16.66 4.79
C PHE A 244 3.65 16.15 3.39
N CYS A 245 4.78 15.47 3.17
CA CYS A 245 5.10 14.86 1.89
C CYS A 245 4.04 13.84 1.46
N GLY A 246 3.57 13.02 2.41
CA GLY A 246 2.53 12.04 2.17
C GLY A 246 1.21 12.65 1.75
N LEU A 247 0.76 13.70 2.44
CA LEU A 247 -0.48 14.42 2.09
C LEU A 247 -0.37 15.11 0.72
N MET A 248 0.75 15.77 0.42
CA MET A 248 0.97 16.38 -0.90
C MET A 248 0.95 15.35 -2.02
N LYS A 249 1.62 14.22 -1.84
CA LYS A 249 1.63 13.15 -2.82
C LYS A 249 0.22 12.56 -3.03
N LYS A 250 -0.48 12.20 -1.94
CA LYS A 250 -1.80 11.54 -2.00
C LYS A 250 -2.88 12.52 -2.43
N ALA A 251 -3.13 13.57 -1.66
CA ALA A 251 -4.32 14.40 -1.82
C ALA A 251 -4.19 15.42 -2.95
N VAL A 252 -2.97 15.91 -3.24
CA VAL A 252 -2.78 16.96 -4.26
C VAL A 252 -2.38 16.36 -5.60
N ILE A 253 -1.35 15.50 -5.64
CA ILE A 253 -0.83 14.98 -6.92
C ILE A 253 -1.67 13.78 -7.38
N SER A 254 -1.73 12.71 -6.58
CA SER A 254 -2.34 11.45 -7.00
C SER A 254 -3.83 11.58 -7.28
N ASP A 255 -4.61 12.07 -6.32
CA ASP A 255 -6.06 12.12 -6.43
C ASP A 255 -6.53 13.09 -7.53
N TYR A 256 -5.85 14.24 -7.66
CA TYR A 256 -6.20 15.19 -8.71
C TYR A 256 -5.94 14.64 -10.12
N ILE A 257 -4.77 14.05 -10.35
CA ILE A 257 -4.41 13.47 -11.66
C ILE A 257 -5.35 12.31 -12.00
N SER A 258 -5.67 11.45 -11.02
CA SER A 258 -6.60 10.33 -11.18
C SER A 258 -7.95 10.80 -11.73
N LEU A 259 -8.65 11.61 -10.97
CA LEU A 259 -10.02 12.03 -11.24
C LEU A 259 -10.17 12.89 -12.51
N ASN A 260 -9.19 13.76 -12.75
CA ASN A 260 -9.30 14.74 -13.82
C ASN A 260 -8.77 14.24 -15.16
N PHE A 261 -7.99 13.15 -15.17
CA PHE A 261 -7.41 12.68 -16.43
C PHE A 261 -7.27 11.14 -16.52
N VAL A 262 -6.53 10.50 -15.59
CA VAL A 262 -6.13 9.09 -15.74
C VAL A 262 -7.33 8.16 -15.79
N ASP A 263 -8.29 8.31 -14.87
CA ASP A 263 -9.47 7.45 -14.81
C ASP A 263 -10.29 7.56 -16.11
N ARG A 264 -10.46 8.77 -16.64
CA ARG A 264 -11.19 9.01 -17.91
C ARG A 264 -10.54 8.30 -19.10
N VAL A 265 -9.19 8.33 -19.18
CA VAL A 265 -8.45 7.68 -20.27
C VAL A 265 -8.54 6.16 -20.14
N PHE A 266 -8.39 5.61 -18.94
CA PHE A 266 -8.44 4.16 -18.72
C PHE A 266 -9.87 3.60 -18.82
N ASP A 267 -10.89 4.37 -18.51
CA ASP A 267 -12.30 3.94 -18.61
C ASP A 267 -12.79 3.94 -20.07
N ALA A 268 -12.26 4.82 -20.91
CA ALA A 268 -12.68 4.93 -22.32
C ALA A 268 -11.50 5.22 -23.27
N PRO A 269 -10.49 4.33 -23.39
CA PRO A 269 -9.26 4.61 -24.14
C PRO A 269 -9.46 4.88 -25.61
N THR A 270 -10.53 4.36 -26.22
CA THR A 270 -10.86 4.55 -27.63
C THR A 270 -11.31 5.98 -27.97
N LEU A 271 -11.75 6.76 -26.98
CA LEU A 271 -12.13 8.17 -27.15
C LEU A 271 -10.91 9.10 -27.19
N TYR A 272 -9.73 8.62 -26.83
CA TYR A 272 -8.51 9.39 -26.73
C TYR A 272 -7.50 8.97 -27.83
N THR A 273 -6.65 9.88 -28.22
CA THR A 273 -5.55 9.59 -29.14
C THR A 273 -4.47 8.73 -28.47
N GLY A 274 -3.54 8.19 -29.26
CA GLY A 274 -2.41 7.43 -28.72
C GLY A 274 -1.51 8.27 -27.82
N LEU A 275 -1.33 9.57 -28.14
CA LEU A 275 -0.58 10.49 -27.28
C LEU A 275 -1.26 10.67 -25.93
N GLU A 276 -2.57 10.90 -25.89
CA GLU A 276 -3.32 11.04 -24.62
C GLU A 276 -3.33 9.75 -23.83
N ASN A 277 -3.46 8.59 -24.47
CA ASN A 277 -3.31 7.29 -23.83
C ASN A 277 -1.91 7.13 -23.21
N LEU A 278 -0.84 7.53 -23.91
CA LEU A 278 0.52 7.49 -23.37
C LEU A 278 0.67 8.45 -22.17
N MET A 279 0.12 9.66 -22.26
CA MET A 279 0.09 10.59 -21.12
C MET A 279 -0.73 10.04 -19.95
N GLY A 280 -1.83 9.31 -20.22
CA GLY A 280 -2.60 8.57 -19.22
C GLY A 280 -1.77 7.51 -18.50
N VAL A 281 -0.95 6.75 -19.23
CA VAL A 281 -0.02 5.76 -18.66
C VAL A 281 1.05 6.42 -17.79
N TYR A 282 1.63 7.55 -18.23
CA TYR A 282 2.58 8.31 -17.41
C TYR A 282 1.90 8.94 -16.20
N GLY A 283 0.69 9.48 -16.37
CA GLY A 283 -0.14 9.97 -15.28
C GLY A 283 -0.38 8.88 -14.23
N TYR A 284 -0.74 7.67 -14.67
CA TYR A 284 -0.95 6.52 -13.78
C TYR A 284 0.33 6.07 -13.07
N ALA A 285 1.47 6.04 -13.76
CA ALA A 285 2.75 5.73 -13.13
C ALA A 285 3.06 6.69 -11.97
N LEU A 286 2.79 7.99 -12.15
CA LEU A 286 2.94 8.97 -11.09
C LEU A 286 1.87 8.83 -10.01
N GLN A 287 0.61 8.60 -10.40
CA GLN A 287 -0.52 8.40 -9.49
C GLN A 287 -0.26 7.23 -8.52
N ILE A 288 0.03 6.03 -9.03
CA ILE A 288 0.26 4.86 -8.17
C ILE A 288 1.48 5.04 -7.25
N TYR A 289 2.53 5.71 -7.75
CA TYR A 289 3.68 6.05 -6.91
C TYR A 289 3.30 7.04 -5.81
N CYS A 290 2.62 8.14 -6.14
CA CYS A 290 2.25 9.18 -5.19
C CYS A 290 1.19 8.69 -4.19
N ASP A 291 0.22 7.90 -4.63
CA ASP A 291 -0.79 7.29 -3.76
C ASP A 291 -0.13 6.40 -2.71
N PHE A 292 0.67 5.43 -3.15
CA PHE A 292 1.22 4.43 -2.24
C PHE A 292 2.43 4.93 -1.44
N SER A 293 3.35 5.70 -2.06
CA SER A 293 4.44 6.31 -1.29
C SER A 293 3.91 7.36 -0.32
N GLY A 294 2.89 8.12 -0.71
CA GLY A 294 2.24 9.10 0.16
C GLY A 294 1.61 8.46 1.39
N TYR A 295 0.87 7.38 1.21
CA TYR A 295 0.32 6.60 2.32
C TYR A 295 1.43 6.02 3.22
N SER A 296 2.49 5.47 2.62
CA SER A 296 3.64 4.93 3.36
C SER A 296 4.37 6.00 4.16
N ASP A 297 4.57 7.20 3.59
CA ASP A 297 5.21 8.32 4.28
C ASP A 297 4.37 8.78 5.47
N MET A 298 3.04 8.92 5.30
CA MET A 298 2.14 9.23 6.42
C MET A 298 2.21 8.16 7.50
N ALA A 299 2.19 6.88 7.12
CA ALA A 299 2.28 5.76 8.06
C ALA A 299 3.59 5.79 8.87
N ILE A 300 4.74 6.02 8.21
CA ILE A 300 6.05 6.13 8.86
C ILE A 300 6.08 7.36 9.76
N GLY A 301 5.57 8.49 9.29
CA GLY A 301 5.49 9.73 10.05
C GLY A 301 4.65 9.58 11.32
N LEU A 302 3.44 9.00 11.22
CA LEU A 302 2.58 8.72 12.37
C LEU A 302 3.25 7.77 13.37
N ALA A 303 3.93 6.73 12.88
CA ALA A 303 4.69 5.81 13.73
C ALA A 303 5.82 6.54 14.48
N LEU A 304 6.56 7.44 13.82
CA LEU A 304 7.61 8.26 14.44
C LEU A 304 7.05 9.17 15.53
N LEU A 305 5.89 9.79 15.33
CA LEU A 305 5.22 10.62 16.35
C LEU A 305 4.79 9.80 17.58
N LEU A 306 4.66 8.49 17.44
CA LEU A 306 4.36 7.55 18.52
C LEU A 306 5.63 6.87 19.10
N GLY A 307 6.82 7.24 18.62
CA GLY A 307 8.09 6.66 19.06
C GLY A 307 8.46 5.32 18.42
N PHE A 308 7.77 4.93 17.34
CA PHE A 308 8.07 3.71 16.57
C PHE A 308 8.77 4.06 15.25
N ARG A 309 9.74 3.23 14.86
CA ARG A 309 10.49 3.40 13.60
C ARG A 309 10.15 2.29 12.62
N PHE A 310 9.75 2.67 11.42
CA PHE A 310 9.55 1.78 10.28
C PHE A 310 10.65 1.99 9.24
N ASN A 311 10.90 0.96 8.44
CA ASN A 311 11.77 1.08 7.28
C ASN A 311 11.01 1.78 6.15
N ILE A 312 11.75 2.53 5.31
CA ILE A 312 11.20 3.15 4.11
C ILE A 312 10.63 2.09 3.16
N ASN A 313 9.59 2.45 2.46
CA ASN A 313 8.92 1.55 1.51
C ASN A 313 9.19 1.92 0.05
N PHE A 314 9.59 3.15 -0.21
CA PHE A 314 9.94 3.67 -1.54
C PHE A 314 11.21 4.51 -1.48
N ASP A 315 12.05 4.40 -2.53
CA ASP A 315 13.30 5.14 -2.67
C ASP A 315 13.48 5.61 -4.12
N SER A 316 12.67 6.60 -4.55
CA SER A 316 12.68 7.15 -5.92
C SER A 316 12.79 6.08 -7.01
N PRO A 317 11.80 5.16 -7.13
CA PRO A 317 11.92 3.95 -7.93
C PRO A 317 12.10 4.18 -9.43
N TYR A 318 11.55 5.27 -9.99
CA TYR A 318 11.69 5.57 -11.43
C TYR A 318 13.07 6.10 -11.82
N GLN A 319 13.96 6.39 -10.86
CA GLN A 319 15.38 6.65 -11.11
C GLN A 319 16.20 5.38 -11.36
N SER A 320 15.57 4.21 -11.38
CA SER A 320 16.25 2.92 -11.52
C SER A 320 16.71 2.68 -12.95
N ALA A 321 18.00 2.40 -13.13
CA ALA A 321 18.57 2.08 -14.42
C ALA A 321 18.39 0.59 -14.81
N THR A 322 17.87 -0.24 -13.93
CA THR A 322 17.60 -1.67 -14.19
C THR A 322 16.37 -2.14 -13.45
N ILE A 323 15.70 -3.17 -13.97
CA ILE A 323 14.54 -3.76 -13.30
C ILE A 323 14.87 -4.36 -11.91
N THR A 324 16.11 -4.83 -11.71
CA THR A 324 16.54 -5.29 -10.38
C THR A 324 16.70 -4.13 -9.40
N GLU A 325 17.18 -2.98 -9.85
CA GLU A 325 17.25 -1.76 -9.05
C GLU A 325 15.85 -1.25 -8.72
N PHE A 326 14.91 -1.28 -9.69
CA PHE A 326 13.52 -0.91 -9.49
C PHE A 326 12.90 -1.67 -8.32
N TRP A 327 13.00 -3.00 -8.27
CA TRP A 327 12.48 -3.83 -7.19
C TRP A 327 13.20 -3.68 -5.83
N ARG A 328 14.35 -3.02 -5.80
CA ARG A 328 15.01 -2.61 -4.55
C ARG A 328 14.51 -1.28 -4.02
N ARG A 329 13.83 -0.49 -4.87
CA ARG A 329 13.36 0.86 -4.57
C ARG A 329 11.83 0.97 -4.52
N TRP A 330 11.13 0.06 -5.17
CA TRP A 330 9.67 -0.04 -5.20
C TRP A 330 9.16 -1.03 -4.17
N HIS A 331 8.21 -0.60 -3.31
CA HIS A 331 7.53 -1.44 -2.32
C HIS A 331 8.51 -2.37 -1.58
N ILE A 332 9.53 -1.76 -0.96
CA ILE A 332 10.71 -2.44 -0.39
C ILE A 332 10.30 -3.48 0.65
N SER A 333 9.27 -3.19 1.44
CA SER A 333 8.76 -4.12 2.46
C SER A 333 8.20 -5.40 1.84
N LEU A 334 7.41 -5.31 0.76
CA LEU A 334 6.90 -6.47 0.02
C LEU A 334 8.02 -7.22 -0.71
N SER A 335 8.86 -6.48 -1.45
CA SER A 335 9.97 -7.06 -2.23
C SER A 335 10.93 -7.85 -1.35
N SER A 336 11.25 -7.32 -0.16
CA SER A 336 12.07 -8.01 0.82
C SER A 336 11.33 -9.20 1.45
N TRP A 337 10.01 -9.09 1.68
CA TRP A 337 9.19 -10.19 2.19
C TRP A 337 9.17 -11.37 1.19
N LEU A 338 8.84 -11.11 -0.06
CA LEU A 338 8.84 -12.13 -1.13
C LEU A 338 10.21 -12.78 -1.27
N LYS A 339 11.29 -12.02 -1.19
CA LYS A 339 12.65 -12.56 -1.20
C LYS A 339 12.90 -13.51 -0.03
N ASP A 340 12.59 -13.10 1.21
CA ASP A 340 13.02 -13.82 2.42
C ASP A 340 12.13 -15.01 2.76
N TYR A 341 10.84 -14.93 2.48
CA TYR A 341 9.88 -15.96 2.84
C TYR A 341 9.47 -16.87 1.67
N LEU A 342 9.52 -16.37 0.44
CA LEU A 342 9.16 -17.15 -0.74
C LEU A 342 10.40 -17.58 -1.55
N TYR A 343 11.14 -16.63 -2.13
CA TYR A 343 12.24 -16.93 -3.03
C TYR A 343 13.35 -17.78 -2.39
N ILE A 344 13.79 -17.43 -1.19
CA ILE A 344 14.81 -18.18 -0.44
C ILE A 344 14.26 -19.55 -0.04
N SER A 345 12.98 -19.67 0.32
CA SER A 345 12.35 -20.95 0.68
C SER A 345 12.26 -21.91 -0.51
N LEU A 346 12.10 -21.41 -1.74
CA LEU A 346 12.14 -22.19 -2.99
C LEU A 346 13.57 -22.64 -3.36
N GLY A 347 14.59 -22.23 -2.62
CA GLY A 347 16.01 -22.52 -2.84
C GLY A 347 16.84 -21.36 -3.35
N GLY A 348 16.23 -20.22 -3.68
CA GLY A 348 16.94 -19.00 -4.11
C GLY A 348 17.86 -19.24 -5.31
N ASN A 349 19.13 -18.84 -5.18
CA ASN A 349 20.18 -19.02 -6.21
C ASN A 349 20.99 -20.33 -6.06
N ARG A 350 20.68 -21.17 -5.06
CA ARG A 350 21.58 -22.26 -4.63
C ARG A 350 21.48 -23.52 -5.49
N LYS A 351 20.42 -23.66 -6.30
CA LYS A 351 20.10 -24.90 -7.05
C LYS A 351 20.30 -24.76 -8.57
N GLY A 352 21.32 -23.99 -9.00
CA GLY A 352 21.64 -23.78 -10.40
C GLY A 352 20.84 -22.68 -11.10
N ARG A 353 21.23 -22.37 -12.36
CA ARG A 353 20.69 -21.21 -13.12
C ARG A 353 19.22 -21.37 -13.48
N LEU A 354 18.83 -22.53 -14.06
CA LEU A 354 17.43 -22.78 -14.46
C LEU A 354 16.48 -22.67 -13.26
N ARG A 355 16.83 -23.30 -12.12
CA ARG A 355 16.04 -23.22 -10.90
C ARG A 355 15.95 -21.79 -10.36
N THR A 356 17.01 -21.00 -10.52
CA THR A 356 17.00 -19.58 -10.14
C THR A 356 15.98 -18.79 -10.97
N TYR A 357 15.94 -19.00 -12.30
CA TYR A 357 14.97 -18.33 -13.17
C TYR A 357 13.53 -18.77 -12.86
N ALA A 358 13.31 -20.08 -12.64
CA ALA A 358 12.03 -20.59 -12.21
C ALA A 358 11.59 -19.98 -10.85
N ASN A 359 12.49 -19.89 -9.88
CA ASN A 359 12.18 -19.28 -8.57
C ASN A 359 11.84 -17.79 -8.71
N LEU A 360 12.53 -17.03 -9.58
CA LEU A 360 12.19 -15.63 -9.88
C LEU A 360 10.79 -15.54 -10.50
N MET A 361 10.51 -16.38 -11.51
CA MET A 361 9.22 -16.41 -12.18
C MET A 361 8.08 -16.74 -11.20
N ILE A 362 8.22 -17.81 -10.42
CA ILE A 362 7.22 -18.20 -9.40
C ILE A 362 7.00 -17.06 -8.41
N THR A 363 8.08 -16.42 -7.95
CA THR A 363 7.98 -15.32 -6.98
C THR A 363 7.20 -14.14 -7.55
N MET A 364 7.45 -13.76 -8.81
CA MET A 364 6.78 -12.63 -9.43
C MET A 364 5.34 -12.96 -9.87
N LEU A 365 5.06 -14.18 -10.32
CA LEU A 365 3.70 -14.62 -10.63
C LEU A 365 2.82 -14.64 -9.37
N LEU A 366 3.33 -15.18 -8.26
CA LEU A 366 2.61 -15.15 -6.98
C LEU A 366 2.49 -13.74 -6.41
N GLY A 367 3.51 -12.89 -6.62
CA GLY A 367 3.44 -11.46 -6.30
C GLY A 367 2.38 -10.74 -7.12
N GLY A 368 2.25 -11.03 -8.40
CA GLY A 368 1.19 -10.50 -9.26
C GLY A 368 -0.19 -10.97 -8.79
N LEU A 369 -0.36 -12.26 -8.59
CA LEU A 369 -1.61 -12.83 -8.08
C LEU A 369 -2.01 -12.23 -6.71
N TRP A 370 -1.04 -11.92 -5.85
CA TRP A 370 -1.30 -11.26 -4.57
C TRP A 370 -1.95 -9.88 -4.73
N HIS A 371 -1.65 -9.14 -5.80
CA HIS A 371 -2.28 -7.84 -6.06
C HIS A 371 -3.76 -7.98 -6.42
N GLY A 372 -4.14 -8.99 -7.21
CA GLY A 372 -5.54 -9.16 -7.60
C GLY A 372 -5.84 -10.50 -8.27
N ALA A 373 -7.07 -10.95 -8.12
CA ALA A 373 -7.61 -12.17 -8.70
C ALA A 373 -8.00 -11.96 -10.17
N SER A 374 -7.00 -11.75 -11.04
CA SER A 374 -7.21 -11.54 -12.48
C SER A 374 -5.99 -11.96 -13.30
N VAL A 375 -6.24 -12.40 -14.53
CA VAL A 375 -5.20 -12.74 -15.52
C VAL A 375 -4.25 -11.55 -15.76
N ARG A 376 -4.73 -10.30 -15.68
CA ARG A 376 -3.92 -9.09 -15.86
C ARG A 376 -2.78 -9.00 -14.84
N PHE A 377 -3.05 -9.33 -13.58
CA PHE A 377 -2.02 -9.35 -12.52
C PHE A 377 -1.03 -10.51 -12.70
N ILE A 378 -1.48 -11.65 -13.24
CA ILE A 378 -0.59 -12.76 -13.61
C ILE A 378 0.35 -12.32 -14.73
N LEU A 379 -0.16 -11.62 -15.77
CA LEU A 379 0.66 -11.06 -16.86
C LEU A 379 1.63 -9.99 -16.36
N TRP A 380 1.18 -9.10 -15.48
CA TRP A 380 2.06 -8.14 -14.80
C TRP A 380 3.21 -8.85 -14.07
N GLY A 381 2.90 -9.89 -13.30
CA GLY A 381 3.90 -10.71 -12.61
C GLY A 381 4.85 -11.43 -13.58
N ALA A 382 4.31 -11.98 -14.68
CA ALA A 382 5.09 -12.63 -15.72
C ALA A 382 6.06 -11.65 -16.40
N LEU A 383 5.60 -10.45 -16.77
CA LEU A 383 6.42 -9.39 -17.37
C LEU A 383 7.62 -9.05 -16.47
N HIS A 384 7.38 -8.83 -15.19
CA HIS A 384 8.44 -8.53 -14.23
C HIS A 384 9.35 -9.74 -13.97
N GLY A 385 8.80 -10.96 -13.91
CA GLY A 385 9.56 -12.19 -13.73
C GLY A 385 10.50 -12.48 -14.89
N VAL A 386 10.01 -12.34 -16.14
CA VAL A 386 10.80 -12.47 -17.36
C VAL A 386 11.88 -11.41 -17.40
N SER A 387 11.54 -10.16 -17.13
CA SER A 387 12.48 -9.04 -17.13
C SER A 387 13.63 -9.23 -16.14
N LEU A 388 13.33 -9.71 -14.92
CA LEU A 388 14.35 -10.05 -13.92
C LEU A 388 15.22 -11.23 -14.35
N ALA A 389 14.62 -12.26 -14.98
CA ALA A 389 15.36 -13.41 -15.47
C ALA A 389 16.30 -13.01 -16.63
N ILE A 390 15.82 -12.20 -17.59
CA ILE A 390 16.64 -11.66 -18.69
C ILE A 390 17.77 -10.79 -18.12
N HIS A 391 17.48 -9.86 -17.23
CA HIS A 391 18.51 -9.01 -16.62
C HIS A 391 19.58 -9.85 -15.91
N LYS A 392 19.18 -10.88 -15.18
CA LYS A 392 20.11 -11.78 -14.50
C LYS A 392 20.94 -12.62 -15.49
N PHE A 393 20.34 -13.06 -16.59
CA PHE A 393 21.04 -13.75 -17.67
C PHE A 393 22.10 -12.85 -18.32
N VAL A 394 21.72 -11.62 -18.67
CA VAL A 394 22.62 -10.61 -19.27
C VAL A 394 23.80 -10.32 -18.34
N MET A 395 23.55 -10.05 -17.06
CA MET A 395 24.62 -9.85 -16.07
C MET A 395 25.54 -11.08 -15.91
N GLY A 396 24.98 -12.28 -16.10
CA GLY A 396 25.75 -13.53 -16.04
C GLY A 396 26.65 -13.75 -17.25
N ARG A 397 26.20 -13.29 -18.44
CA ARG A 397 26.90 -13.50 -19.72
C ARG A 397 27.91 -12.39 -20.04
N TRP A 398 27.57 -11.13 -19.65
CA TRP A 398 28.40 -9.95 -19.92
C TRP A 398 28.72 -9.21 -18.61
N PRO A 399 29.97 -9.34 -18.10
CA PRO A 399 30.34 -8.71 -16.82
C PRO A 399 30.19 -7.19 -16.79
N SER A 400 30.34 -6.51 -17.93
CA SER A 400 30.12 -5.06 -18.05
C SER A 400 28.71 -4.61 -17.64
N PHE A 401 27.71 -5.50 -17.70
CA PHE A 401 26.35 -5.22 -17.23
C PHE A 401 26.14 -5.42 -15.73
N ARG A 402 27.14 -5.91 -14.99
CA ARG A 402 27.09 -6.00 -13.53
C ARG A 402 27.30 -4.67 -12.82
N GLN A 403 27.84 -3.68 -13.54
CA GLN A 403 28.04 -2.33 -13.00
C GLN A 403 26.69 -1.73 -12.60
N THR A 404 26.62 -1.19 -11.40
CA THR A 404 25.44 -0.54 -10.82
C THR A 404 25.82 0.78 -10.19
N GLY A 405 24.91 1.75 -10.22
CA GLY A 405 25.13 3.03 -9.54
C GLY A 405 26.25 3.88 -10.15
N VAL A 406 27.23 4.24 -9.32
CA VAL A 406 28.32 5.18 -9.68
C VAL A 406 29.29 4.63 -10.74
N GLU A 407 29.37 3.31 -10.88
CA GLU A 407 30.25 2.67 -11.87
C GLU A 407 29.72 2.71 -13.32
N MET A 408 28.47 3.10 -13.49
CA MET A 408 27.80 3.14 -14.80
C MET A 408 28.05 4.49 -15.47
N SER A 409 28.42 4.49 -16.77
CA SER A 409 28.55 5.76 -17.52
C SER A 409 27.23 6.54 -17.53
N PRO A 410 27.25 7.88 -17.50
CA PRO A 410 26.03 8.70 -17.46
C PRO A 410 25.05 8.38 -18.60
N ALA A 411 25.54 8.23 -19.83
CA ALA A 411 24.70 7.89 -20.98
C ALA A 411 24.00 6.53 -20.81
N ARG A 412 24.73 5.52 -20.34
CA ARG A 412 24.17 4.19 -20.07
C ARG A 412 23.16 4.22 -18.93
N ARG A 413 23.40 5.04 -17.91
CA ARG A 413 22.45 5.24 -16.80
C ARG A 413 21.14 5.86 -17.30
N VAL A 414 21.22 6.93 -18.09
CA VAL A 414 20.04 7.59 -18.67
C VAL A 414 19.25 6.62 -19.54
N LEU A 415 19.92 5.91 -20.47
CA LEU A 415 19.27 4.90 -21.31
C LEU A 415 18.62 3.79 -20.46
N GLY A 416 19.33 3.31 -19.45
CA GLY A 416 18.81 2.31 -18.52
C GLY A 416 17.55 2.77 -17.78
N VAL A 417 17.53 4.01 -17.31
CA VAL A 417 16.37 4.63 -16.66
C VAL A 417 15.20 4.71 -17.64
N ILE A 418 15.42 5.20 -18.87
CA ILE A 418 14.37 5.28 -19.90
C ILE A 418 13.78 3.90 -20.19
N VAL A 419 14.62 2.90 -20.46
CA VAL A 419 14.16 1.53 -20.76
C VAL A 419 13.42 0.91 -19.57
N THR A 420 13.95 1.04 -18.36
CA THR A 420 13.33 0.48 -17.16
C THR A 420 12.00 1.16 -16.85
N PHE A 421 11.91 2.48 -16.98
CA PHE A 421 10.67 3.23 -16.77
C PHE A 421 9.57 2.79 -17.74
N HIS A 422 9.87 2.68 -19.04
CA HIS A 422 8.87 2.26 -20.04
C HIS A 422 8.47 0.79 -19.88
N LEU A 423 9.40 -0.09 -19.48
CA LEU A 423 9.07 -1.47 -19.13
C LEU A 423 8.09 -1.54 -17.95
N VAL A 424 8.32 -0.71 -16.95
CA VAL A 424 7.43 -0.61 -15.79
C VAL A 424 6.08 0.01 -16.18
N CYS A 425 6.06 1.04 -17.04
CA CYS A 425 4.83 1.62 -17.57
C CYS A 425 4.01 0.60 -18.38
N LEU A 426 4.66 -0.26 -19.16
CA LEU A 426 3.98 -1.37 -19.82
C LEU A 426 3.30 -2.30 -18.77
N GLY A 427 3.98 -2.58 -17.67
CA GLY A 427 3.39 -3.32 -16.55
C GLY A 427 2.19 -2.60 -15.94
N TRP A 428 2.28 -1.28 -15.78
CA TRP A 428 1.19 -0.48 -15.21
C TRP A 428 -0.08 -0.45 -16.07
N ILE A 429 0.02 -0.60 -17.38
CA ILE A 429 -1.16 -0.74 -18.26
C ILE A 429 -1.99 -1.95 -17.82
N PHE A 430 -1.36 -3.13 -17.69
CA PHE A 430 -2.04 -4.34 -17.22
C PHE A 430 -2.51 -4.25 -15.77
N PHE A 431 -1.83 -3.47 -14.96
CA PHE A 431 -2.19 -3.31 -13.56
C PHE A 431 -3.46 -2.46 -13.38
N ARG A 432 -3.61 -1.36 -14.15
CA ARG A 432 -4.73 -0.41 -14.01
C ARG A 432 -5.95 -0.78 -14.85
N ALA A 433 -5.75 -1.26 -16.08
CA ALA A 433 -6.86 -1.56 -16.97
C ALA A 433 -7.88 -2.50 -16.32
N ASP A 434 -9.17 -2.34 -16.61
CA ASP A 434 -10.24 -3.17 -16.03
C ASP A 434 -10.30 -4.55 -16.68
N SER A 435 -9.96 -4.63 -17.97
CA SER A 435 -9.98 -5.85 -18.77
C SER A 435 -8.74 -5.96 -19.66
N MET A 436 -8.55 -7.15 -20.25
CA MET A 436 -7.50 -7.35 -21.27
C MET A 436 -7.82 -6.56 -22.54
N GLU A 437 -9.09 -6.34 -22.84
CA GLU A 437 -9.55 -5.53 -23.98
C GLU A 437 -9.15 -4.07 -23.78
N THR A 438 -9.38 -3.50 -22.59
CA THR A 438 -8.95 -2.13 -22.24
C THR A 438 -7.44 -1.99 -22.36
N ALA A 439 -6.66 -2.94 -21.83
CA ALA A 439 -5.19 -2.92 -21.95
C ALA A 439 -4.75 -3.00 -23.43
N GLY A 440 -5.40 -3.85 -24.22
CA GLY A 440 -5.17 -3.97 -25.68
C GLY A 440 -5.56 -2.70 -26.43
N ALA A 441 -6.66 -2.04 -26.07
CA ALA A 441 -7.10 -0.79 -26.68
C ALA A 441 -6.10 0.35 -26.41
N ILE A 442 -5.61 0.50 -25.17
CA ILE A 442 -4.58 1.49 -24.82
C ILE A 442 -3.32 1.27 -25.67
N LEU A 443 -2.80 0.05 -25.70
CA LEU A 443 -1.62 -0.28 -26.50
C LEU A 443 -1.88 -0.05 -28.01
N GLY A 444 -3.03 -0.51 -28.52
CA GLY A 444 -3.42 -0.29 -29.89
C GLY A 444 -3.43 1.20 -30.26
N ARG A 445 -4.08 2.03 -29.44
CA ARG A 445 -4.13 3.50 -29.69
C ARG A 445 -2.74 4.12 -29.68
N ILE A 446 -1.87 3.77 -28.73
CA ILE A 446 -0.50 4.29 -28.65
C ILE A 446 0.28 3.98 -29.95
N PHE A 447 0.14 2.77 -30.52
CA PHE A 447 0.93 2.38 -31.68
C PHE A 447 0.28 2.71 -33.04
N THR A 448 -1.05 2.84 -33.14
CA THR A 448 -1.74 3.01 -34.41
C THR A 448 -2.35 4.39 -34.63
N ALA A 449 -2.59 5.17 -33.55
CA ALA A 449 -3.25 6.48 -33.61
C ALA A 449 -2.57 7.51 -32.68
N PHE A 450 -1.26 7.66 -32.82
CA PHE A 450 -0.45 8.41 -31.84
C PHE A 450 -0.74 9.92 -31.82
N HIS A 451 -0.87 10.58 -32.98
CA HIS A 451 -1.26 11.99 -33.14
C HIS A 451 -0.48 12.99 -32.22
N PRO A 452 0.85 13.14 -32.37
CA PRO A 452 1.65 14.03 -31.53
C PRO A 452 1.30 15.52 -31.69
N GLU A 453 0.67 15.90 -32.78
CA GLU A 453 0.22 17.27 -33.08
C GLU A 453 -0.82 17.82 -32.11
N ILE A 454 -1.52 16.96 -31.35
CA ILE A 454 -2.49 17.41 -30.36
C ILE A 454 -1.87 17.79 -29.00
N PHE A 455 -0.55 17.64 -28.82
CA PHE A 455 0.09 17.92 -27.53
C PHE A 455 -0.20 19.35 -27.00
N PRO A 456 -0.20 20.44 -27.81
CA PRO A 456 -0.59 21.77 -27.33
C PRO A 456 -2.03 21.82 -26.83
N GLN A 457 -2.98 21.15 -27.52
CA GLN A 457 -4.39 21.08 -27.11
C GLN A 457 -4.54 20.28 -25.81
N PHE A 458 -3.79 19.18 -25.66
CA PHE A 458 -3.74 18.41 -24.41
C PHE A 458 -3.29 19.28 -23.23
N VAL A 459 -2.20 20.05 -23.39
CA VAL A 459 -1.71 20.96 -22.34
C VAL A 459 -2.74 22.06 -22.03
N ALA A 460 -3.39 22.62 -23.05
CA ALA A 460 -4.43 23.64 -22.88
C ALA A 460 -5.71 23.09 -22.22
N GLY A 461 -6.07 21.84 -22.52
CA GLY A 461 -7.26 21.17 -21.94
C GLY A 461 -7.05 20.67 -20.51
N TYR A 462 -5.81 20.31 -20.16
CA TYR A 462 -5.47 19.73 -18.84
C TYR A 462 -4.29 20.46 -18.15
N PRO A 463 -4.30 21.82 -18.02
CA PRO A 463 -3.14 22.58 -17.58
C PRO A 463 -2.67 22.21 -16.17
N MET A 464 -3.61 22.00 -15.22
CA MET A 464 -3.27 21.62 -13.86
C MET A 464 -2.75 20.18 -13.77
N VAL A 465 -3.30 19.25 -14.54
CA VAL A 465 -2.79 17.87 -14.61
C VAL A 465 -1.36 17.87 -15.13
N CYS A 466 -1.08 18.62 -16.22
CA CYS A 466 0.27 18.75 -16.77
C CYS A 466 1.23 19.39 -15.76
N ALA A 467 0.81 20.43 -15.06
CA ALA A 467 1.62 21.08 -14.02
C ALA A 467 1.95 20.11 -12.87
N LEU A 468 0.97 19.37 -12.36
CA LEU A 468 1.16 18.41 -11.28
C LEU A 468 2.01 17.21 -11.74
N MET A 469 1.83 16.72 -12.97
CA MET A 469 2.70 15.69 -13.54
C MET A 469 4.14 16.18 -13.65
N LEU A 470 4.36 17.40 -14.12
CA LEU A 470 5.68 18.01 -14.21
C LEU A 470 6.33 18.14 -12.83
N ILE A 471 5.62 18.71 -11.86
CA ILE A 471 6.08 18.87 -10.47
C ILE A 471 6.42 17.50 -9.87
N GLY A 472 5.52 16.52 -10.01
CA GLY A 472 5.71 15.17 -9.47
C GLY A 472 6.95 14.47 -10.06
N TYR A 473 7.15 14.54 -11.37
CA TYR A 473 8.33 13.96 -11.99
C TYR A 473 9.60 14.74 -11.67
N VAL A 474 9.59 16.07 -11.71
CA VAL A 474 10.75 16.89 -11.34
C VAL A 474 11.18 16.55 -9.91
N THR A 475 10.27 16.58 -8.95
CA THR A 475 10.58 16.27 -7.55
C THR A 475 11.07 14.82 -7.37
N HIS A 476 10.50 13.87 -8.14
CA HIS A 476 10.94 12.47 -8.10
C HIS A 476 12.39 12.29 -8.58
N PHE A 477 12.84 13.08 -9.57
CA PHE A 477 14.19 12.99 -10.13
C PHE A 477 15.21 13.92 -9.46
N LEU A 478 14.81 14.73 -8.48
CA LEU A 478 15.74 15.56 -7.71
C LEU A 478 16.76 14.68 -6.95
N PRO A 479 18.02 15.16 -6.81
CA PRO A 479 19.01 14.51 -5.99
C PRO A 479 18.56 14.46 -4.51
N LYS A 480 18.80 13.36 -3.82
CA LYS A 480 18.42 13.15 -2.40
C LYS A 480 18.87 14.27 -1.45
N ARG A 481 19.98 14.92 -1.75
CA ARG A 481 20.47 16.08 -0.97
C ARG A 481 19.45 17.21 -0.82
N TRP A 482 18.55 17.38 -1.82
CA TRP A 482 17.50 18.40 -1.77
C TRP A 482 16.38 17.99 -0.81
N ASP A 483 15.95 16.72 -0.88
CA ASP A 483 14.99 16.16 0.04
C ASP A 483 15.50 16.21 1.50
N GLU A 484 16.76 15.81 1.70
CA GLU A 484 17.43 15.90 3.01
C GLU A 484 17.54 17.33 3.50
N ALA A 485 17.87 18.29 2.65
CA ALA A 485 17.97 19.70 3.02
C ALA A 485 16.61 20.28 3.44
N VAL A 486 15.53 19.98 2.70
CA VAL A 486 14.17 20.42 3.07
C VAL A 486 13.70 19.76 4.36
N ARG A 487 13.93 18.46 4.52
CA ARG A 487 13.64 17.73 5.76
C ARG A 487 14.36 18.34 6.96
N ASP A 488 15.66 18.60 6.83
CA ASP A 488 16.45 19.20 7.89
C ASP A 488 15.99 20.63 8.22
N ALA A 489 15.62 21.42 7.22
CA ALA A 489 15.05 22.75 7.41
C ALA A 489 13.73 22.69 8.20
N VAL A 490 12.82 21.80 7.83
CA VAL A 490 11.55 21.59 8.55
C VAL A 490 11.81 21.13 9.98
N THR A 491 12.69 20.12 10.16
CA THR A 491 13.00 19.53 11.47
C THR A 491 13.61 20.54 12.44
N ARG A 492 14.47 21.43 11.94
CA ARG A 492 15.14 22.46 12.77
C ARG A 492 14.29 23.72 13.00
N SER A 493 13.21 23.89 12.24
CA SER A 493 12.34 25.07 12.35
C SER A 493 11.63 25.14 13.72
N PRO A 494 11.26 26.33 14.22
CA PRO A 494 10.44 26.49 15.41
C PRO A 494 9.06 25.82 15.25
N LEU A 495 8.47 25.33 16.34
CA LEU A 495 7.13 24.71 16.34
C LEU A 495 6.05 25.59 15.70
N VAL A 496 6.13 26.92 15.88
CA VAL A 496 5.20 27.87 15.26
C VAL A 496 5.30 27.81 13.73
N VAL A 497 6.51 27.71 13.17
CA VAL A 497 6.73 27.58 11.72
C VAL A 497 6.19 26.24 11.21
N GLN A 498 6.42 25.16 11.94
CA GLN A 498 5.88 23.84 11.62
C GLN A 498 4.33 23.84 11.64
N ALA A 499 3.73 24.49 12.64
CA ALA A 499 2.29 24.62 12.76
C ALA A 499 1.69 25.46 11.62
N LEU A 500 2.33 26.57 11.25
CA LEU A 500 1.92 27.39 10.11
C LEU A 500 2.06 26.61 8.79
N ALA A 501 3.15 25.90 8.60
CA ALA A 501 3.34 25.04 7.42
C ALA A 501 2.25 23.96 7.32
N LEU A 502 1.87 23.35 8.45
CA LEU A 502 0.76 22.40 8.51
C LEU A 502 -0.58 23.06 8.16
N ALA A 503 -0.85 24.25 8.69
CA ALA A 503 -2.09 24.98 8.38
C ALA A 503 -2.18 25.33 6.89
N VAL A 504 -1.08 25.80 6.29
CA VAL A 504 -1.00 26.07 4.84
C VAL A 504 -1.21 24.80 4.04
N LEU A 505 -0.58 23.69 4.44
CA LEU A 505 -0.75 22.40 3.79
C LEU A 505 -2.22 21.92 3.84
N ILE A 506 -2.85 21.99 5.01
CA ILE A 506 -4.27 21.62 5.17
C ILE A 506 -5.14 22.49 4.27
N PHE A 507 -4.87 23.80 4.21
CA PHE A 507 -5.59 24.72 3.32
C PHE A 507 -5.43 24.30 1.85
N VAL A 508 -4.20 24.01 1.40
CA VAL A 508 -3.95 23.52 0.03
C VAL A 508 -4.69 22.21 -0.23
N VAL A 509 -4.61 21.24 0.67
CA VAL A 509 -5.31 19.94 0.53
C VAL A 509 -6.82 20.15 0.39
N ILE A 510 -7.40 21.07 1.16
CA ILE A 510 -8.84 21.40 1.07
C ILE A 510 -9.19 21.97 -0.31
N GLN A 511 -8.33 22.80 -0.92
CA GLN A 511 -8.57 23.37 -2.25
C GLN A 511 -8.54 22.31 -3.38
N PHE A 512 -7.72 21.25 -3.21
CA PHE A 512 -7.62 20.16 -4.18
C PHE A 512 -8.58 19.00 -3.91
N ARG A 513 -9.29 19.04 -2.78
CA ARG A 513 -10.20 17.96 -2.39
C ARG A 513 -11.38 17.88 -3.36
N SER A 514 -11.61 16.72 -3.94
CA SER A 514 -12.82 16.40 -4.69
C SER A 514 -14.02 16.18 -3.76
N SER A 515 -15.23 16.19 -4.33
CA SER A 515 -16.49 15.97 -3.61
C SER A 515 -16.61 14.57 -2.98
N GLY A 516 -15.75 13.62 -3.35
CA GLY A 516 -15.71 12.26 -2.81
C GLY A 516 -14.35 11.89 -2.20
N VAL A 517 -14.37 11.01 -1.20
CA VAL A 517 -13.14 10.40 -0.65
C VAL A 517 -12.60 9.44 -1.70
N GLN A 518 -11.40 9.73 -2.24
CA GLN A 518 -10.73 8.78 -3.12
C GLN A 518 -10.14 7.65 -2.29
N PRO A 519 -10.59 6.40 -2.49
CA PRO A 519 -10.03 5.27 -1.78
C PRO A 519 -8.56 5.10 -2.14
N PHE A 520 -7.81 4.51 -1.23
CA PHE A 520 -6.45 4.09 -1.53
C PHE A 520 -6.46 3.04 -2.66
N ILE A 521 -5.51 3.15 -3.60
CA ILE A 521 -5.52 2.34 -4.82
C ILE A 521 -5.62 0.81 -4.56
N TYR A 522 -5.05 0.31 -3.46
CA TYR A 522 -5.14 -1.10 -3.08
C TYR A 522 -6.49 -1.52 -2.48
N PHE A 523 -7.44 -0.61 -2.30
CA PHE A 523 -8.83 -0.96 -1.94
C PHE A 523 -9.67 -1.30 -3.19
N GLN A 524 -9.13 -1.03 -4.37
CA GLN A 524 -9.81 -1.27 -5.64
C GLN A 524 -9.52 -2.67 -6.23
N PHE A 525 -8.59 -3.45 -5.64
CA PHE A 525 -8.14 -4.74 -6.16
C PHE A 525 -8.38 -5.91 -5.21
#